data_a53ff5dfdd5d3dc70c1766097d384d52
#
_entry.id   a53ff5dfdd5d3dc70c1766097d384d52
#
_cell.length_a   1.000
_cell.length_b   1.000
_cell.length_c   1.000
_cell.angle_alpha   90.00
_cell.angle_beta   90.00
_cell.angle_gamma   90.00
#
_symmetry.space_group_name_H-M   'P 1'
#
loop_
_entity.id
_entity.type
_entity.pdbx_description
1 polymer ?
#
loop_
_entity_poly.entity_id
_entity_poly.type
_entity_poly.pdbx_seq_one_letter_code
_entity_poly.pdbx_strand_id
1 'polypeptide(L)'
;MKKLNHIGIFLVCLFITIQSFASEPIRVACIGNSITYGAFIPNREMNCYPAQLQAYLGDGYEVKNFGASGRTILSKGDYPYSETDTYKASLEYQPDIVLIKLGTNDTKPQNWKYKNEFKDNYQTLIDTYRNLKSHPRIILLTPIRCFLPEGSEINAQLIENEVRPTVEELAWKNQLEIINLFNLFGDQWDSVMLPDKLHPSSIGAGVMAQKIYEYLAVKATASPTKLQTSLGIQDAKRFNFHGHQGYEFENEGVKCLVVEPAKEAIGKPWMIRARFWGHEPQTDIALLEHGFHIVYCDVADLYGSDKAVQRWNSFYKRMVKAGFNKKVALEGMSRGGLIVYNWAAQNPEKVACIYADAPVMDFKSWPMGQGKSAGSAMDTKQLLNAYGFKNEAEALNWKKNPIDCAPTMAKAGIPILHVVGDADQVVSVAENTAIFEQRMEELHAPITIIHKPEWIITRTPSTIPSLLCSSSSKLRTGRKICVCILYREMNSVRQPDGPKTRTGTA
;
A
#
# COMPACT_ATOMS: atom_id res chain seq x y z
N MET A 1 -90.86 -21.70 9.24
CA MET A 1 -90.34 -20.66 8.42
C MET A 1 -89.14 -20.02 9.13
N LYS A 2 -87.94 -20.43 8.75
CA LYS A 2 -86.72 -19.95 9.35
C LYS A 2 -86.10 -18.86 8.42
N LYS A 3 -85.89 -17.65 8.98
CA LYS A 3 -85.24 -16.55 8.28
C LYS A 3 -83.71 -16.76 8.27
N LEU A 4 -83.11 -16.80 7.08
CA LEU A 4 -81.67 -16.80 6.87
C LEU A 4 -81.14 -15.34 6.89
N ASN A 5 -80.28 -15.03 7.85
CA ASN A 5 -79.56 -13.76 7.88
C ASN A 5 -78.29 -13.90 7.04
N HIS A 6 -78.18 -13.09 5.99
CA HIS A 6 -76.91 -12.97 5.23
C HIS A 6 -76.04 -11.90 5.90
N ILE A 7 -74.93 -12.37 6.46
CA ILE A 7 -73.83 -11.49 6.91
C ILE A 7 -72.89 -11.31 5.72
N GLY A 8 -72.92 -10.11 5.15
CA GLY A 8 -71.94 -9.72 4.11
C GLY A 8 -70.57 -9.41 4.74
N ILE A 9 -69.56 -10.21 4.43
CA ILE A 9 -68.18 -9.91 4.79
C ILE A 9 -67.61 -8.90 3.78
N PHE A 10 -67.36 -7.66 4.22
CA PHE A 10 -66.64 -6.64 3.46
C PHE A 10 -65.15 -6.92 3.61
N LEU A 11 -64.49 -7.47 2.58
CA LEU A 11 -63.06 -7.61 2.51
C LEU A 11 -62.47 -6.24 2.10
N VAL A 12 -61.92 -5.49 3.06
CA VAL A 12 -61.15 -4.27 2.79
C VAL A 12 -59.72 -4.71 2.43
N CYS A 13 -59.40 -4.76 1.14
CA CYS A 13 -58.06 -4.91 0.67
C CYS A 13 -57.26 -3.61 0.93
N LEU A 14 -56.46 -3.62 1.99
CA LEU A 14 -55.50 -2.54 2.29
C LEU A 14 -54.34 -2.68 1.34
N PHE A 15 -54.29 -1.93 0.23
CA PHE A 15 -53.13 -1.78 -0.61
C PHE A 15 -52.08 -0.94 0.15
N ILE A 16 -51.13 -1.61 0.84
CA ILE A 16 -49.94 -0.97 1.35
C ILE A 16 -49.02 -0.78 0.13
N THR A 17 -49.01 0.41 -0.43
CA THR A 17 -47.96 0.84 -1.38
C THR A 17 -46.66 0.95 -0.59
N ILE A 18 -45.79 -0.05 -0.69
CA ILE A 18 -44.41 0.06 -0.25
C ILE A 18 -43.76 1.06 -1.23
N GLN A 19 -43.72 2.32 -0.85
CA GLN A 19 -42.83 3.27 -1.50
C GLN A 19 -41.43 2.87 -1.14
N SER A 20 -40.76 2.18 -2.06
CA SER A 20 -39.30 2.00 -2.01
C SER A 20 -38.70 3.41 -2.13
N PHE A 21 -38.26 3.99 -1.01
CA PHE A 21 -37.39 5.13 -1.04
C PHE A 21 -36.08 4.67 -1.64
N ALA A 22 -35.87 4.84 -2.94
CA ALA A 22 -34.56 4.72 -3.53
C ALA A 22 -33.68 5.75 -2.81
N SER A 23 -32.60 5.27 -2.18
CA SER A 23 -31.62 6.18 -1.60
C SER A 23 -31.04 7.05 -2.72
N GLU A 24 -30.82 8.33 -2.43
CA GLU A 24 -30.11 9.22 -3.35
C GLU A 24 -28.79 8.59 -3.78
N PRO A 25 -28.41 8.68 -5.06
CA PRO A 25 -27.16 8.08 -5.54
C PRO A 25 -25.96 8.77 -4.88
N ILE A 26 -24.90 7.99 -4.62
CA ILE A 26 -23.64 8.52 -4.12
C ILE A 26 -22.97 9.35 -5.21
N ARG A 27 -22.75 10.63 -4.94
CA ARG A 27 -22.19 11.59 -5.90
C ARG A 27 -20.67 11.49 -5.92
N VAL A 28 -20.10 11.17 -7.08
CA VAL A 28 -18.66 11.03 -7.30
C VAL A 28 -18.17 12.13 -8.24
N ALA A 29 -17.26 12.98 -7.77
CA ALA A 29 -16.60 14.00 -8.58
C ALA A 29 -15.22 13.53 -9.03
N CYS A 30 -14.99 13.44 -10.34
CA CYS A 30 -13.69 13.13 -10.93
C CYS A 30 -12.97 14.43 -11.32
N ILE A 31 -12.04 14.87 -10.49
CA ILE A 31 -11.28 16.12 -10.64
C ILE A 31 -9.97 15.82 -11.38
N GLY A 32 -9.65 16.61 -12.41
CA GLY A 32 -8.38 16.36 -13.12
C GLY A 32 -8.17 17.21 -14.36
N ASN A 33 -7.17 16.81 -15.12
CA ASN A 33 -6.74 17.45 -16.36
C ASN A 33 -7.34 16.78 -17.62
N SER A 34 -6.63 16.85 -18.76
CA SER A 34 -7.04 16.24 -20.04
C SER A 34 -7.28 14.74 -19.96
N ILE A 35 -6.57 14.02 -19.10
CA ILE A 35 -6.74 12.57 -18.93
C ILE A 35 -8.09 12.28 -18.25
N THR A 36 -8.49 13.07 -17.26
CA THR A 36 -9.80 12.95 -16.64
C THR A 36 -10.91 13.44 -17.59
N TYR A 37 -10.67 14.53 -18.29
CA TYR A 37 -11.58 15.02 -19.33
C TYR A 37 -11.86 13.95 -20.39
N GLY A 38 -10.87 13.14 -20.75
CA GLY A 38 -10.92 12.16 -21.85
C GLY A 38 -10.54 12.79 -23.19
N ALA A 39 -9.50 13.66 -23.19
CA ALA A 39 -9.05 14.31 -24.42
C ALA A 39 -8.65 13.28 -25.47
N PHE A 40 -9.05 13.56 -26.73
CA PHE A 40 -8.77 12.75 -27.91
C PHE A 40 -9.42 11.34 -27.93
N ILE A 41 -10.20 10.98 -26.91
CA ILE A 41 -10.94 9.72 -26.89
C ILE A 41 -12.20 9.87 -27.75
N PRO A 42 -12.40 9.01 -28.78
CA PRO A 42 -13.66 9.03 -29.56
C PRO A 42 -14.86 8.71 -28.68
N ASN A 43 -16.00 9.41 -28.93
CA ASN A 43 -17.21 9.30 -28.11
C ASN A 43 -16.91 9.45 -26.62
N ARG A 44 -16.21 10.53 -26.28
CA ARG A 44 -15.70 10.82 -24.96
C ARG A 44 -16.74 10.68 -23.83
N GLU A 45 -17.98 11.06 -24.13
CA GLU A 45 -19.12 11.02 -23.18
C GLU A 45 -19.41 9.61 -22.68
N MET A 46 -18.98 8.58 -23.43
CA MET A 46 -19.13 7.17 -23.08
C MET A 46 -17.80 6.52 -22.72
N ASN A 47 -16.69 7.00 -23.27
CA ASN A 47 -15.41 6.28 -23.29
C ASN A 47 -14.33 6.88 -22.40
N CYS A 48 -14.52 8.09 -21.82
CA CYS A 48 -13.60 8.59 -20.79
C CYS A 48 -13.73 7.75 -19.50
N TYR A 49 -12.68 7.72 -18.65
CA TYR A 49 -12.72 6.88 -17.46
C TYR A 49 -13.87 7.23 -16.48
N PRO A 50 -14.29 8.50 -16.28
CA PRO A 50 -15.44 8.78 -15.42
C PRO A 50 -16.75 8.20 -15.94
N ALA A 51 -16.97 8.22 -17.26
CA ALA A 51 -18.17 7.62 -17.87
C ALA A 51 -18.17 6.09 -17.77
N GLN A 52 -17.03 5.46 -18.00
CA GLN A 52 -16.90 4.02 -17.83
C GLN A 52 -17.00 3.60 -16.35
N LEU A 53 -16.50 4.44 -15.42
CA LEU A 53 -16.67 4.24 -13.99
C LEU A 53 -18.16 4.29 -13.58
N GLN A 54 -18.93 5.23 -14.14
CA GLN A 54 -20.39 5.28 -13.97
C GLN A 54 -21.04 3.97 -14.42
N ALA A 55 -20.64 3.44 -15.56
CA ALA A 55 -21.18 2.17 -16.08
C ALA A 55 -20.87 0.98 -15.16
N TYR A 56 -19.68 0.94 -14.55
CA TYR A 56 -19.32 -0.10 -13.58
C TYR A 56 -20.06 0.05 -12.23
N LEU A 57 -20.24 1.26 -11.74
CA LEU A 57 -20.86 1.53 -10.45
C LEU A 57 -22.39 1.41 -10.47
N GLY A 58 -23.02 1.61 -11.63
CA GLY A 58 -24.47 1.53 -11.83
C GLY A 58 -25.26 2.67 -11.16
N ASP A 59 -26.58 2.48 -11.05
CA ASP A 59 -27.54 3.52 -10.63
C ASP A 59 -27.43 3.96 -9.16
N GLY A 60 -26.70 3.21 -8.35
CA GLY A 60 -26.41 3.60 -6.96
C GLY A 60 -25.39 4.74 -6.83
N TYR A 61 -24.81 5.19 -7.92
CA TYR A 61 -23.82 6.26 -7.99
C TYR A 61 -24.15 7.25 -9.10
N GLU A 62 -23.77 8.51 -8.89
CA GLU A 62 -23.77 9.55 -9.92
C GLU A 62 -22.33 10.07 -10.10
N VAL A 63 -21.66 9.66 -11.18
CA VAL A 63 -20.26 10.04 -11.46
C VAL A 63 -20.22 11.21 -12.43
N LYS A 64 -19.64 12.33 -11.99
CA LYS A 64 -19.45 13.52 -12.86
C LYS A 64 -17.98 13.76 -13.18
N ASN A 65 -17.77 14.09 -14.46
CA ASN A 65 -16.45 14.42 -14.99
C ASN A 65 -16.19 15.93 -14.86
N PHE A 66 -15.31 16.30 -13.96
CA PHE A 66 -14.81 17.67 -13.78
C PHE A 66 -13.35 17.81 -14.26
N GLY A 67 -12.97 17.04 -15.27
CA GLY A 67 -11.69 17.18 -15.95
C GLY A 67 -11.67 18.43 -16.85
N ALA A 68 -10.53 19.12 -16.84
CA ALA A 68 -10.28 20.27 -17.72
C ALA A 68 -8.90 20.17 -18.36
N SER A 69 -8.84 20.15 -19.70
CA SER A 69 -7.58 19.93 -20.44
C SER A 69 -6.56 21.02 -20.17
N GLY A 70 -5.26 20.62 -20.10
CA GLY A 70 -4.14 21.54 -19.95
C GLY A 70 -3.94 22.10 -18.53
N ARG A 71 -4.80 21.74 -17.55
CA ARG A 71 -4.83 22.41 -16.24
C ARG A 71 -3.73 21.93 -15.29
N THR A 72 -3.24 22.90 -14.49
CA THR A 72 -2.20 22.75 -13.48
C THR A 72 -2.79 22.82 -12.06
N ILE A 73 -2.07 22.24 -11.10
CA ILE A 73 -2.27 22.52 -9.67
C ILE A 73 -1.65 23.87 -9.31
N LEU A 74 -0.48 24.17 -9.89
CA LEU A 74 0.22 25.41 -9.64
C LEU A 74 -0.65 26.61 -10.01
N SER A 75 -0.95 27.48 -9.03
CA SER A 75 -1.74 28.70 -9.22
C SER A 75 -1.03 29.74 -10.10
N LYS A 76 0.31 29.67 -10.20
CA LYS A 76 1.15 30.45 -11.10
C LYS A 76 1.46 29.74 -12.41
N GLY A 77 0.85 28.58 -12.65
CA GLY A 77 0.98 27.86 -13.90
C GLY A 77 0.28 28.58 -15.06
N ASP A 78 0.52 28.09 -16.28
CA ASP A 78 -0.07 28.67 -17.50
C ASP A 78 -1.62 28.58 -17.51
N TYR A 79 -2.20 27.52 -16.92
CA TYR A 79 -3.63 27.29 -16.89
C TYR A 79 -4.09 26.68 -15.56
N PRO A 80 -4.20 27.44 -14.46
CA PRO A 80 -4.60 26.90 -13.15
C PRO A 80 -5.99 26.24 -13.18
N TYR A 81 -6.10 25.06 -12.56
CA TYR A 81 -7.38 24.36 -12.45
C TYR A 81 -8.39 25.15 -11.60
N SER A 82 -7.91 25.79 -10.54
CA SER A 82 -8.74 26.60 -9.61
C SER A 82 -9.45 27.79 -10.25
N GLU A 83 -9.01 28.21 -11.44
CA GLU A 83 -9.62 29.34 -12.17
C GLU A 83 -10.73 28.91 -13.14
N THR A 84 -10.98 27.60 -13.27
CA THR A 84 -11.96 27.09 -14.23
C THR A 84 -13.39 27.10 -13.69
N ASP A 85 -14.35 27.27 -14.58
CA ASP A 85 -15.78 27.10 -14.24
C ASP A 85 -16.05 25.61 -13.88
N THR A 86 -15.33 24.69 -14.46
CA THR A 86 -15.36 23.26 -14.12
C THR A 86 -15.03 23.02 -12.64
N TYR A 87 -14.02 23.71 -12.11
CA TYR A 87 -13.69 23.68 -10.70
C TYR A 87 -14.82 24.19 -9.82
N LYS A 88 -15.37 25.37 -10.15
CA LYS A 88 -16.52 25.96 -9.41
C LYS A 88 -17.71 25.01 -9.40
N ALA A 89 -18.08 24.48 -10.58
CA ALA A 89 -19.14 23.50 -10.71
C ALA A 89 -18.91 22.23 -9.87
N SER A 90 -17.65 21.79 -9.74
CA SER A 90 -17.32 20.63 -8.91
C SER A 90 -17.55 20.88 -7.41
N LEU A 91 -17.34 22.11 -6.95
CA LEU A 91 -17.62 22.51 -5.56
C LEU A 91 -19.13 22.63 -5.31
N GLU A 92 -19.87 23.21 -6.27
CA GLU A 92 -21.34 23.34 -6.21
C GLU A 92 -22.05 21.97 -6.22
N TYR A 93 -21.45 20.97 -6.87
CA TYR A 93 -21.98 19.62 -6.95
C TYR A 93 -22.07 18.94 -5.56
N GLN A 94 -21.34 19.41 -4.57
CA GLN A 94 -21.31 18.86 -3.20
C GLN A 94 -21.15 17.31 -3.21
N PRO A 95 -20.07 16.77 -3.77
CA PRO A 95 -19.88 15.35 -3.93
C PRO A 95 -19.77 14.62 -2.59
N ASP A 96 -20.10 13.33 -2.57
CA ASP A 96 -19.87 12.42 -1.44
C ASP A 96 -18.49 11.76 -1.55
N ILE A 97 -17.96 11.62 -2.79
CA ILE A 97 -16.60 11.12 -3.07
C ILE A 97 -15.91 12.05 -4.06
N VAL A 98 -14.67 12.41 -3.79
CA VAL A 98 -13.82 13.21 -4.69
C VAL A 98 -12.59 12.41 -5.09
N LEU A 99 -12.40 12.22 -6.39
CA LEU A 99 -11.22 11.58 -6.98
C LEU A 99 -10.35 12.68 -7.61
N ILE A 100 -9.13 12.92 -7.08
CA ILE A 100 -8.26 14.01 -7.55
C ILE A 100 -7.07 13.45 -8.33
N LYS A 101 -6.93 13.83 -9.61
CA LYS A 101 -5.86 13.43 -10.51
C LYS A 101 -5.31 14.65 -11.28
N LEU A 102 -4.38 15.36 -10.71
CA LEU A 102 -3.68 16.53 -11.30
C LEU A 102 -2.16 16.40 -11.17
N GLY A 103 -1.40 17.35 -11.72
CA GLY A 103 0.06 17.41 -11.62
C GLY A 103 0.80 17.13 -12.92
N THR A 104 0.18 16.56 -13.95
CA THR A 104 0.83 16.22 -15.22
C THR A 104 1.30 17.48 -15.96
N ASN A 105 0.45 18.50 -16.11
CA ASN A 105 0.77 19.73 -16.84
C ASN A 105 1.72 20.66 -16.07
N ASP A 106 1.83 20.43 -14.78
CA ASP A 106 2.72 21.17 -13.91
C ASP A 106 4.18 20.95 -14.28
N THR A 107 4.51 19.80 -14.88
CA THR A 107 5.88 19.44 -15.28
C THR A 107 6.40 20.16 -16.52
N LYS A 108 5.55 20.97 -17.19
CA LYS A 108 6.01 21.84 -18.27
C LYS A 108 7.05 22.85 -17.76
N PRO A 109 8.10 23.17 -18.52
CA PRO A 109 9.17 24.05 -18.05
C PRO A 109 8.67 25.40 -17.51
N GLN A 110 7.68 26.02 -18.19
CA GLN A 110 7.10 27.32 -17.78
C GLN A 110 6.31 27.22 -16.46
N ASN A 111 5.86 26.05 -16.06
CA ASN A 111 5.12 25.79 -14.83
C ASN A 111 6.06 25.31 -13.72
N TRP A 112 6.95 24.36 -14.03
CA TRP A 112 7.79 23.71 -13.02
C TRP A 112 8.82 24.63 -12.36
N LYS A 113 9.08 25.79 -12.94
CA LYS A 113 9.86 26.85 -12.27
C LYS A 113 9.25 27.29 -10.92
N TYR A 114 7.96 27.03 -10.71
CA TYR A 114 7.23 27.30 -9.46
C TYR A 114 7.06 26.04 -8.59
N LYS A 115 7.81 24.98 -8.83
CA LYS A 115 7.66 23.66 -8.16
C LYS A 115 7.64 23.73 -6.63
N ASN A 116 8.31 24.71 -6.03
CA ASN A 116 8.34 24.87 -4.58
C ASN A 116 6.95 25.18 -4.00
N GLU A 117 6.00 25.66 -4.81
CA GLU A 117 4.62 25.96 -4.42
C GLU A 117 3.67 24.77 -4.72
N PHE A 118 4.13 23.75 -5.45
CA PHE A 118 3.28 22.65 -5.92
C PHE A 118 2.58 21.92 -4.78
N LYS A 119 3.31 21.59 -3.74
CA LYS A 119 2.80 20.88 -2.57
C LYS A 119 1.75 21.71 -1.81
N ASP A 120 1.99 22.98 -1.62
CA ASP A 120 1.08 23.88 -0.90
C ASP A 120 -0.18 24.16 -1.71
N ASN A 121 -0.07 24.33 -3.03
CA ASN A 121 -1.21 24.49 -3.91
C ASN A 121 -2.09 23.22 -3.97
N TYR A 122 -1.46 22.04 -3.98
CA TYR A 122 -2.19 20.78 -3.90
C TYR A 122 -2.89 20.61 -2.54
N GLN A 123 -2.22 20.97 -1.43
CA GLN A 123 -2.82 20.98 -0.11
C GLN A 123 -4.03 21.91 -0.05
N THR A 124 -3.94 23.10 -0.63
CA THR A 124 -5.06 24.06 -0.71
C THR A 124 -6.25 23.44 -1.43
N LEU A 125 -6.04 22.72 -2.53
CA LEU A 125 -7.11 22.02 -3.24
C LEU A 125 -7.76 20.93 -2.36
N ILE A 126 -6.96 20.13 -1.67
CA ILE A 126 -7.45 19.12 -0.72
C ILE A 126 -8.31 19.76 0.36
N ASP A 127 -7.83 20.83 0.98
CA ASP A 127 -8.52 21.53 2.06
C ASP A 127 -9.83 22.17 1.60
N THR A 128 -9.87 22.66 0.37
CA THR A 128 -11.10 23.19 -0.21
C THR A 128 -12.19 22.13 -0.30
N TYR A 129 -11.88 20.94 -0.82
CA TYR A 129 -12.86 19.85 -0.87
C TYR A 129 -13.21 19.32 0.52
N ARG A 130 -12.24 19.22 1.44
CA ARG A 130 -12.47 18.78 2.82
C ARG A 130 -13.48 19.66 3.56
N ASN A 131 -13.48 20.96 3.25
CA ASN A 131 -14.35 21.95 3.89
C ASN A 131 -15.74 22.10 3.23
N LEU A 132 -16.08 21.31 2.22
CA LEU A 132 -17.41 21.28 1.64
C LEU A 132 -18.46 20.81 2.67
N LYS A 133 -19.70 21.27 2.54
CA LYS A 133 -20.81 20.88 3.42
C LYS A 133 -21.09 19.37 3.36
N SER A 134 -20.82 18.75 2.22
CA SER A 134 -20.96 17.29 2.02
C SER A 134 -19.92 16.47 2.76
N HIS A 135 -18.82 17.07 3.26
CA HIS A 135 -17.70 16.37 3.90
C HIS A 135 -17.25 15.14 3.11
N PRO A 136 -16.81 15.28 1.86
CA PRO A 136 -16.59 14.16 0.96
C PRO A 136 -15.43 13.26 1.42
N ARG A 137 -15.54 11.99 1.10
CA ARG A 137 -14.42 11.07 1.06
C ARG A 137 -13.47 11.49 -0.07
N ILE A 138 -12.25 11.90 0.27
CA ILE A 138 -11.25 12.37 -0.70
C ILE A 138 -10.26 11.24 -0.98
N ILE A 139 -10.09 10.92 -2.26
CA ILE A 139 -9.17 9.89 -2.73
C ILE A 139 -8.23 10.52 -3.75
N LEU A 140 -6.93 10.47 -3.51
CA LEU A 140 -5.94 10.93 -4.47
C LEU A 140 -5.63 9.81 -5.47
N LEU A 141 -5.48 10.17 -6.74
CA LEU A 141 -5.04 9.28 -7.78
C LEU A 141 -3.63 9.68 -8.20
N THR A 142 -2.68 8.75 -8.19
CA THR A 142 -1.36 9.07 -8.75
C THR A 142 -1.52 9.41 -10.25
N PRO A 143 -0.66 10.28 -10.83
CA PRO A 143 -0.63 10.43 -12.28
C PRO A 143 -0.37 9.06 -12.92
N ILE A 144 -0.92 8.82 -14.11
CA ILE A 144 -0.52 7.67 -14.92
C ILE A 144 0.90 7.89 -15.46
N ARG A 145 1.60 6.81 -15.71
CA ARG A 145 2.89 6.88 -16.42
C ARG A 145 2.65 7.34 -17.85
N CYS A 146 3.45 8.30 -18.32
CA CYS A 146 3.53 8.67 -19.73
C CYS A 146 4.85 8.18 -20.33
N PHE A 147 4.82 7.91 -21.64
CA PHE A 147 5.93 7.25 -22.35
C PHE A 147 6.55 8.20 -23.36
N LEU A 148 6.60 9.47 -22.99
CA LEU A 148 7.14 10.56 -23.80
C LEU A 148 8.66 10.48 -23.87
N PRO A 149 9.26 10.85 -25.03
CA PRO A 149 10.70 10.96 -25.15
C PRO A 149 11.25 12.08 -24.25
N GLU A 150 12.53 11.97 -23.94
CA GLU A 150 13.26 13.01 -23.21
C GLU A 150 13.18 14.34 -23.98
N GLY A 151 13.02 15.45 -23.26
CA GLY A 151 12.88 16.79 -23.86
C GLY A 151 11.47 17.16 -24.31
N SER A 152 10.47 16.28 -24.11
CA SER A 152 9.06 16.63 -24.34
C SER A 152 8.59 17.74 -23.41
N GLU A 153 7.58 18.53 -23.84
CA GLU A 153 7.00 19.60 -23.03
C GLU A 153 6.49 19.09 -21.67
N ILE A 154 5.77 17.96 -21.66
CA ILE A 154 5.44 17.22 -20.44
C ILE A 154 6.63 16.32 -20.11
N ASN A 155 7.16 16.44 -18.90
CA ASN A 155 8.34 15.71 -18.49
C ASN A 155 7.98 14.44 -17.71
N ALA A 156 8.16 13.29 -18.35
CA ALA A 156 7.85 11.98 -17.78
C ALA A 156 8.69 11.66 -16.51
N GLN A 157 9.96 12.10 -16.48
CA GLN A 157 10.84 11.87 -15.33
C GLN A 157 10.41 12.72 -14.12
N LEU A 158 9.97 13.96 -14.33
CA LEU A 158 9.42 14.79 -13.25
C LEU A 158 8.10 14.22 -12.71
N ILE A 159 7.25 13.65 -13.58
CA ILE A 159 6.04 12.98 -13.13
C ILE A 159 6.41 11.80 -12.23
N GLU A 160 7.37 10.98 -12.63
CA GLU A 160 7.79 9.79 -11.88
C GLU A 160 8.50 10.15 -10.56
N ASN A 161 9.41 11.11 -10.59
CA ASN A 161 10.37 11.32 -9.50
C ASN A 161 9.99 12.47 -8.56
N GLU A 162 9.14 13.42 -8.97
CA GLU A 162 8.76 14.56 -8.13
C GLU A 162 7.22 14.65 -7.93
N VAL A 163 6.41 14.64 -8.99
CA VAL A 163 4.95 14.82 -8.86
C VAL A 163 4.29 13.65 -8.15
N ARG A 164 4.51 12.43 -8.63
CA ARG A 164 3.93 11.23 -8.02
C ARG A 164 4.31 11.10 -6.54
N PRO A 165 5.60 11.19 -6.16
CA PRO A 165 6.00 11.17 -4.77
C PRO A 165 5.31 12.23 -3.91
N THR A 166 5.16 13.44 -4.43
CA THR A 166 4.49 14.50 -3.68
C THR A 166 3.00 14.19 -3.45
N VAL A 167 2.31 13.62 -4.45
CA VAL A 167 0.90 13.20 -4.29
C VAL A 167 0.77 12.09 -3.24
N GLU A 168 1.67 11.11 -3.25
CA GLU A 168 1.72 10.03 -2.26
C GLU A 168 2.00 10.57 -0.85
N GLU A 169 2.94 11.52 -0.70
CA GLU A 169 3.24 12.19 0.56
C GLU A 169 2.03 12.99 1.09
N LEU A 170 1.33 13.70 0.20
CA LEU A 170 0.13 14.46 0.58
C LEU A 170 -0.99 13.56 1.05
N ALA A 171 -1.22 12.42 0.38
CA ALA A 171 -2.20 11.44 0.83
C ALA A 171 -1.86 10.96 2.25
N TRP A 172 -0.61 10.61 2.47
CA TRP A 172 -0.11 10.18 3.77
C TRP A 172 -0.29 11.25 4.86
N LYS A 173 0.25 12.45 4.62
CA LYS A 173 0.19 13.57 5.59
C LYS A 173 -1.23 13.92 5.99
N ASN A 174 -2.16 13.83 5.04
CA ASN A 174 -3.56 14.16 5.24
C ASN A 174 -4.44 12.98 5.67
N GLN A 175 -3.86 11.78 5.85
CA GLN A 175 -4.58 10.53 6.14
C GLN A 175 -5.68 10.24 5.10
N LEU A 176 -5.41 10.57 3.83
CA LEU A 176 -6.29 10.31 2.71
C LEU A 176 -6.00 8.96 2.07
N GLU A 177 -7.00 8.46 1.40
CA GLU A 177 -6.86 7.29 0.54
C GLU A 177 -6.14 7.66 -0.76
N ILE A 178 -5.43 6.68 -1.33
CA ILE A 178 -4.72 6.85 -2.60
C ILE A 178 -4.90 5.61 -3.48
N ILE A 179 -5.13 5.82 -4.77
CA ILE A 179 -5.12 4.76 -5.78
C ILE A 179 -3.90 4.96 -6.67
N ASN A 180 -3.05 3.94 -6.73
CA ASN A 180 -1.90 3.95 -7.62
C ASN A 180 -2.33 3.62 -9.05
N LEU A 181 -2.31 4.64 -9.92
CA LEU A 181 -2.52 4.49 -11.37
C LEU A 181 -1.22 4.53 -12.16
N PHE A 182 -0.08 4.85 -11.53
CA PHE A 182 1.20 5.07 -12.23
C PHE A 182 1.70 3.80 -12.94
N ASN A 183 1.57 2.66 -12.31
CA ASN A 183 2.04 1.39 -12.84
C ASN A 183 0.94 0.56 -13.53
N LEU A 184 -0.23 1.16 -13.74
CA LEU A 184 -1.44 0.45 -14.16
C LEU A 184 -1.29 -0.25 -15.51
N PHE A 185 -0.55 0.33 -16.46
CA PHE A 185 -0.46 -0.19 -17.84
C PHE A 185 0.70 -1.17 -18.08
N GLY A 186 1.68 -1.23 -17.14
CA GLY A 186 2.79 -2.18 -17.24
C GLY A 186 3.54 -2.13 -18.57
N ASP A 187 3.92 -3.29 -19.06
CA ASP A 187 4.68 -3.43 -20.31
C ASP A 187 3.79 -3.41 -21.58
N GLN A 188 2.46 -3.42 -21.43
CA GLN A 188 1.49 -3.40 -22.53
C GLN A 188 0.92 -2.00 -22.77
N TRP A 189 1.64 -0.97 -22.39
CA TRP A 189 1.20 0.42 -22.46
C TRP A 189 0.80 0.88 -23.89
N ASP A 190 1.44 0.38 -24.91
CA ASP A 190 1.22 0.73 -26.33
C ASP A 190 -0.20 0.37 -26.80
N SER A 191 -0.80 -0.66 -26.26
CA SER A 191 -2.18 -1.08 -26.57
C SER A 191 -3.26 -0.24 -25.86
N VAL A 192 -2.90 0.47 -24.81
CA VAL A 192 -3.84 1.22 -23.94
C VAL A 192 -3.63 2.74 -23.97
N MET A 193 -2.59 3.23 -24.63
CA MET A 193 -2.32 4.66 -24.83
C MET A 193 -2.66 5.10 -26.25
N LEU A 194 -2.94 6.38 -26.42
CA LEU A 194 -3.04 7.02 -27.72
C LEU A 194 -1.63 7.18 -28.33
N PRO A 195 -1.53 7.44 -29.64
CA PRO A 195 -0.25 7.62 -30.32
C PRO A 195 0.64 8.74 -29.75
N ASP A 196 0.05 9.69 -29.03
CA ASP A 196 0.78 10.76 -28.34
C ASP A 196 1.53 10.28 -27.08
N LYS A 197 1.35 9.03 -26.66
CA LYS A 197 2.04 8.40 -25.52
C LYS A 197 1.82 9.10 -24.18
N LEU A 198 0.85 10.01 -24.11
CA LEU A 198 0.47 10.80 -22.95
C LEU A 198 -0.96 10.50 -22.48
N HIS A 199 -1.88 10.39 -23.42
CA HIS A 199 -3.29 10.17 -23.13
C HIS A 199 -3.67 8.70 -23.28
N PRO A 200 -4.46 8.15 -22.34
CA PRO A 200 -5.03 6.81 -22.51
C PRO A 200 -5.99 6.76 -23.71
N SER A 201 -6.01 5.62 -24.37
CA SER A 201 -7.10 5.28 -25.32
C SER A 201 -8.40 4.99 -24.56
N SER A 202 -9.50 4.73 -25.27
CA SER A 202 -10.74 4.27 -24.62
C SER A 202 -10.55 2.99 -23.81
N ILE A 203 -9.66 2.08 -24.27
CA ILE A 203 -9.30 0.87 -23.53
C ILE A 203 -8.53 1.23 -22.26
N GLY A 204 -7.52 2.10 -22.36
CA GLY A 204 -6.76 2.57 -21.19
C GLY A 204 -7.62 3.30 -20.17
N ALA A 205 -8.57 4.11 -20.64
CA ALA A 205 -9.57 4.75 -19.78
C ALA A 205 -10.47 3.72 -19.06
N GLY A 206 -10.82 2.62 -19.74
CA GLY A 206 -11.56 1.51 -19.14
C GLY A 206 -10.76 0.77 -18.08
N VAL A 207 -9.46 0.55 -18.29
CA VAL A 207 -8.57 -0.05 -17.28
C VAL A 207 -8.45 0.85 -16.05
N MET A 208 -8.36 2.18 -16.23
CA MET A 208 -8.40 3.13 -15.11
C MET A 208 -9.73 3.07 -14.35
N ALA A 209 -10.85 3.07 -15.09
CA ALA A 209 -12.19 3.00 -14.50
C ALA A 209 -12.39 1.70 -13.71
N GLN A 210 -11.95 0.58 -14.24
CA GLN A 210 -12.01 -0.71 -13.56
C GLN A 210 -11.20 -0.70 -12.25
N LYS A 211 -9.96 -0.18 -12.27
CA LYS A 211 -9.13 -0.06 -11.06
C LYS A 211 -9.79 0.78 -9.98
N ILE A 212 -10.40 1.90 -10.37
CA ILE A 212 -11.14 2.78 -9.45
C ILE A 212 -12.40 2.07 -8.93
N TYR A 213 -13.14 1.40 -9.81
CA TYR A 213 -14.33 0.61 -9.44
C TYR A 213 -13.99 -0.47 -8.41
N GLU A 214 -12.96 -1.27 -8.66
CA GLU A 214 -12.50 -2.31 -7.73
C GLU A 214 -12.19 -1.71 -6.35
N TYR A 215 -11.59 -0.54 -6.31
CA TYR A 215 -11.30 0.19 -5.08
C TYR A 215 -12.58 0.65 -4.35
N LEU A 216 -13.52 1.24 -5.06
CA LEU A 216 -14.76 1.77 -4.49
C LEU A 216 -15.76 0.65 -4.13
N ALA A 217 -15.75 -0.45 -4.88
CA ALA A 217 -16.68 -1.57 -4.72
C ALA A 217 -16.30 -2.53 -3.59
N VAL A 218 -15.22 -2.30 -2.84
CA VAL A 218 -14.91 -3.07 -1.63
C VAL A 218 -16.04 -2.90 -0.62
N LYS A 219 -17.07 -3.75 -0.75
CA LYS A 219 -18.23 -3.78 0.15
C LYS A 219 -17.97 -4.79 1.27
N ALA A 220 -18.43 -4.46 2.47
CA ALA A 220 -18.58 -5.47 3.51
C ALA A 220 -19.66 -6.47 3.04
N THR A 221 -19.26 -7.62 2.52
CA THR A 221 -20.19 -8.69 2.18
C THR A 221 -20.80 -9.28 3.45
N ALA A 222 -22.09 -9.58 3.44
CA ALA A 222 -22.77 -10.18 4.60
C ALA A 222 -22.25 -11.59 4.92
N SER A 223 -21.82 -12.35 3.90
CA SER A 223 -21.28 -13.70 4.05
C SER A 223 -19.78 -13.69 4.33
N PRO A 224 -19.26 -14.62 5.14
CA PRO A 224 -17.83 -14.80 5.36
C PRO A 224 -17.10 -15.09 4.04
N THR A 225 -15.94 -14.46 3.82
CA THR A 225 -15.10 -14.76 2.66
C THR A 225 -14.40 -16.12 2.84
N LYS A 226 -13.82 -16.63 1.74
CA LYS A 226 -12.98 -17.83 1.79
C LYS A 226 -11.83 -17.66 2.78
N LEU A 227 -11.24 -16.46 2.86
CA LEU A 227 -10.19 -16.15 3.83
C LEU A 227 -10.70 -16.21 5.26
N GLN A 228 -11.83 -15.55 5.56
CA GLN A 228 -12.44 -15.60 6.89
C GLN A 228 -12.74 -17.02 7.33
N THR A 229 -13.28 -17.85 6.43
CA THR A 229 -13.58 -19.26 6.70
C THR A 229 -12.31 -20.06 6.97
N SER A 230 -11.26 -19.91 6.16
CA SER A 230 -10.01 -20.67 6.34
C SER A 230 -9.25 -20.30 7.61
N LEU A 231 -9.36 -19.06 8.06
CA LEU A 231 -8.76 -18.56 9.31
C LEU A 231 -9.66 -18.78 10.54
N GLY A 232 -10.93 -19.12 10.35
CA GLY A 232 -11.90 -19.22 11.45
C GLY A 232 -12.19 -17.86 12.10
N ILE A 233 -12.37 -16.81 11.27
CA ILE A 233 -12.57 -15.42 11.70
C ILE A 233 -13.84 -14.80 11.12
N GLN A 234 -14.95 -15.55 11.13
CA GLN A 234 -16.22 -15.14 10.53
C GLN A 234 -16.73 -13.81 11.08
N ASP A 235 -16.53 -13.58 12.38
CA ASP A 235 -16.98 -12.37 13.10
C ASP A 235 -15.91 -11.25 13.14
N ALA A 236 -14.83 -11.38 12.38
CA ALA A 236 -13.77 -10.38 12.32
C ALA A 236 -14.29 -9.03 11.84
N LYS A 237 -13.84 -7.96 12.48
CA LYS A 237 -14.15 -6.60 12.06
C LYS A 237 -13.50 -6.33 10.72
N ARG A 238 -14.29 -5.96 9.73
CA ARG A 238 -13.81 -5.61 8.38
C ARG A 238 -13.35 -4.16 8.34
N PHE A 239 -12.29 -3.91 7.56
CA PHE A 239 -11.80 -2.56 7.29
C PHE A 239 -11.28 -2.47 5.85
N ASN A 240 -11.16 -1.24 5.33
CA ASN A 240 -10.52 -0.97 4.05
C ASN A 240 -9.06 -0.58 4.30
N PHE A 241 -8.14 -1.23 3.59
CA PHE A 241 -6.73 -0.90 3.55
C PHE A 241 -6.33 -0.53 2.13
N HIS A 242 -6.36 0.75 1.80
CA HIS A 242 -6.02 1.28 0.47
C HIS A 242 -6.73 0.55 -0.68
N GLY A 243 -8.03 0.24 -0.53
CA GLY A 243 -8.83 -0.47 -1.52
C GLY A 243 -8.85 -1.98 -1.41
N HIS A 244 -8.08 -2.54 -0.50
CA HIS A 244 -8.06 -3.97 -0.22
C HIS A 244 -8.89 -4.29 1.03
N GLN A 245 -9.55 -5.47 1.03
CA GLN A 245 -10.32 -5.90 2.17
C GLN A 245 -9.42 -6.38 3.30
N GLY A 246 -9.54 -5.77 4.46
CA GLY A 246 -8.87 -6.18 5.68
C GLY A 246 -9.81 -6.73 6.73
N TYR A 247 -9.25 -7.53 7.65
CA TYR A 247 -9.94 -8.14 8.79
C TYR A 247 -9.12 -7.96 10.07
N GLU A 248 -9.75 -7.43 11.10
CA GLU A 248 -9.20 -7.34 12.45
C GLU A 248 -9.81 -8.45 13.32
N PHE A 249 -8.96 -9.21 13.96
CA PHE A 249 -9.35 -10.36 14.79
C PHE A 249 -8.34 -10.61 15.91
N GLU A 250 -8.61 -11.56 16.77
CA GLU A 250 -7.68 -11.96 17.82
C GLU A 250 -7.11 -13.37 17.57
N ASN A 251 -5.83 -13.52 17.91
CA ASN A 251 -5.16 -14.82 18.01
C ASN A 251 -4.63 -14.98 19.43
N GLU A 252 -5.24 -15.88 20.22
CA GLU A 252 -4.91 -16.09 21.63
C GLU A 252 -4.91 -14.79 22.46
N GLY A 253 -5.94 -13.94 22.27
CA GLY A 253 -6.08 -12.66 22.95
C GLY A 253 -5.14 -11.56 22.43
N VAL A 254 -4.45 -11.79 21.31
CA VAL A 254 -3.56 -10.82 20.67
C VAL A 254 -4.20 -10.27 19.42
N LYS A 255 -4.28 -8.95 19.31
CA LYS A 255 -4.78 -8.26 18.11
C LYS A 255 -3.97 -8.65 16.88
N CYS A 256 -4.68 -9.08 15.84
CA CYS A 256 -4.12 -9.43 14.53
C CYS A 256 -4.90 -8.76 13.41
N LEU A 257 -4.20 -8.47 12.33
CA LEU A 257 -4.79 -7.94 11.10
C LEU A 257 -4.37 -8.82 9.92
N VAL A 258 -5.25 -8.96 8.95
CA VAL A 258 -4.93 -9.57 7.66
C VAL A 258 -5.62 -8.78 6.56
N VAL A 259 -4.87 -8.45 5.51
CA VAL A 259 -5.39 -7.81 4.29
C VAL A 259 -5.23 -8.78 3.14
N GLU A 260 -6.31 -9.01 2.41
CA GLU A 260 -6.28 -9.87 1.23
C GLU A 260 -6.08 -9.05 -0.05
N PRO A 261 -5.29 -9.58 -1.00
CA PRO A 261 -5.16 -8.97 -2.32
C PRO A 261 -6.44 -9.12 -3.13
N ALA A 262 -6.67 -8.24 -4.10
CA ALA A 262 -7.80 -8.38 -5.03
C ALA A 262 -7.74 -9.71 -5.81
N LYS A 263 -6.52 -10.19 -6.12
CA LYS A 263 -6.28 -11.49 -6.76
C LYS A 263 -5.12 -12.18 -6.06
N GLU A 264 -5.41 -13.27 -5.36
CA GLU A 264 -4.42 -14.08 -4.65
C GLU A 264 -3.42 -14.72 -5.61
N ALA A 265 -2.13 -14.55 -5.37
CA ALA A 265 -1.08 -15.23 -6.10
C ALA A 265 -1.01 -16.72 -5.72
N ILE A 266 -0.53 -17.55 -6.67
CA ILE A 266 -0.40 -18.99 -6.47
C ILE A 266 0.51 -19.26 -5.26
N GLY A 267 0.04 -20.12 -4.35
CA GLY A 267 0.80 -20.48 -3.14
C GLY A 267 0.52 -19.61 -1.94
N LYS A 268 -0.39 -18.67 -2.05
CA LYS A 268 -0.86 -17.81 -0.97
C LYS A 268 0.31 -17.14 -0.23
N PRO A 269 1.13 -16.36 -0.98
CA PRO A 269 2.27 -15.67 -0.39
C PRO A 269 1.80 -14.59 0.58
N TRP A 270 2.64 -14.30 1.59
CA TRP A 270 2.29 -13.35 2.62
C TRP A 270 3.52 -12.72 3.27
N MET A 271 3.32 -11.54 3.86
CA MET A 271 4.32 -10.79 4.60
C MET A 271 3.80 -10.42 5.98
N ILE A 272 4.63 -10.57 7.00
CA ILE A 272 4.37 -10.04 8.35
C ILE A 272 5.03 -8.68 8.45
N ARG A 273 4.21 -7.66 8.70
CA ARG A 273 4.66 -6.33 9.08
C ARG A 273 4.79 -6.25 10.59
N ALA A 274 5.99 -5.95 11.09
CA ALA A 274 6.30 -6.10 12.52
C ALA A 274 5.73 -4.99 13.41
N ARG A 275 5.64 -3.76 12.90
CA ARG A 275 5.23 -2.57 13.66
C ARG A 275 4.70 -1.49 12.71
N PHE A 276 4.20 -0.41 13.28
CA PHE A 276 3.78 0.79 12.54
C PHE A 276 2.80 0.49 11.41
N TRP A 277 1.72 -0.24 11.74
CA TRP A 277 0.68 -0.55 10.78
C TRP A 277 0.13 0.70 10.09
N GLY A 278 0.11 0.69 8.77
CA GLY A 278 -0.36 1.81 7.94
C GLY A 278 0.62 2.97 7.81
N HIS A 279 1.80 2.92 8.45
CA HIS A 279 2.85 3.92 8.24
C HIS A 279 3.71 3.54 7.05
N GLU A 280 3.91 4.47 6.09
CA GLU A 280 4.65 4.23 4.84
C GLU A 280 4.21 2.91 4.13
N PRO A 281 2.92 2.81 3.73
CA PRO A 281 2.33 1.54 3.30
C PRO A 281 2.65 1.15 1.85
N GLN A 282 3.57 1.84 1.17
CA GLN A 282 3.83 1.67 -0.25
C GLN A 282 4.29 0.25 -0.61
N THR A 283 5.13 -0.34 0.25
CA THR A 283 5.57 -1.75 0.07
C THR A 283 4.40 -2.70 0.26
N ASP A 284 3.57 -2.47 1.29
CA ASP A 284 2.37 -3.27 1.55
C ASP A 284 1.42 -3.25 0.35
N ILE A 285 1.12 -2.05 -0.17
CA ILE A 285 0.23 -1.86 -1.32
C ILE A 285 0.79 -2.55 -2.56
N ALA A 286 2.09 -2.37 -2.85
CA ALA A 286 2.72 -3.01 -3.99
C ALA A 286 2.66 -4.55 -3.90
N LEU A 287 2.87 -5.11 -2.71
CA LEU A 287 2.76 -6.56 -2.50
C LEU A 287 1.32 -7.07 -2.65
N LEU A 288 0.32 -6.33 -2.13
CA LEU A 288 -1.10 -6.64 -2.35
C LEU A 288 -1.46 -6.65 -3.84
N GLU A 289 -0.95 -5.70 -4.61
CA GLU A 289 -1.13 -5.66 -6.07
C GLU A 289 -0.47 -6.85 -6.79
N HIS A 290 0.56 -7.45 -6.19
CA HIS A 290 1.21 -8.68 -6.68
C HIS A 290 0.61 -9.97 -6.11
N GLY A 291 -0.51 -9.86 -5.39
CA GLY A 291 -1.26 -11.02 -4.88
C GLY A 291 -0.77 -11.57 -3.55
N PHE A 292 0.07 -10.82 -2.82
CA PHE A 292 0.47 -11.16 -1.45
C PHE A 292 -0.59 -10.73 -0.45
N HIS A 293 -0.70 -11.47 0.64
CA HIS A 293 -1.42 -11.02 1.83
C HIS A 293 -0.48 -10.25 2.75
N ILE A 294 -0.96 -9.16 3.34
CA ILE A 294 -0.22 -8.40 4.35
C ILE A 294 -0.85 -8.66 5.70
N VAL A 295 -0.03 -9.02 6.68
CA VAL A 295 -0.53 -9.38 8.01
C VAL A 295 0.23 -8.65 9.12
N TYR A 296 -0.44 -8.51 10.25
CA TYR A 296 0.11 -7.95 11.47
C TYR A 296 -0.34 -8.79 12.66
N CYS A 297 0.58 -8.99 13.61
CA CYS A 297 0.29 -9.56 14.90
C CYS A 297 0.96 -8.71 15.96
N ASP A 298 0.20 -8.20 16.92
CA ASP A 298 0.67 -7.19 17.87
C ASP A 298 1.73 -7.71 18.82
N VAL A 299 2.92 -7.16 18.69
CA VAL A 299 4.09 -7.37 19.55
C VAL A 299 4.78 -6.04 19.87
N ALA A 300 4.03 -4.94 19.72
CA ALA A 300 4.55 -3.58 19.70
C ALA A 300 5.46 -3.25 20.87
N ASP A 301 5.06 -3.56 22.08
CA ASP A 301 5.73 -3.16 23.31
C ASP A 301 6.55 -4.32 23.93
N LEU A 302 6.84 -5.34 23.09
CA LEU A 302 7.60 -6.51 23.51
C LEU A 302 9.07 -6.51 23.03
N TYR A 303 9.48 -5.51 22.23
CA TYR A 303 10.88 -5.27 21.80
C TYR A 303 11.61 -6.52 21.28
N GLY A 304 10.89 -7.44 20.66
CA GLY A 304 11.47 -8.69 20.13
C GLY A 304 11.84 -9.73 21.18
N SER A 305 11.35 -9.62 22.40
CA SER A 305 11.55 -10.59 23.49
C SER A 305 10.99 -11.98 23.14
N ASP A 306 11.34 -13.00 23.91
CA ASP A 306 10.84 -14.37 23.73
C ASP A 306 9.30 -14.42 23.72
N LYS A 307 8.64 -13.56 24.48
CA LYS A 307 7.16 -13.43 24.46
C LYS A 307 6.67 -12.94 23.08
N ALA A 308 7.37 -12.01 22.45
CA ALA A 308 7.05 -11.58 21.10
C ALA A 308 7.23 -12.70 20.09
N VAL A 309 8.33 -13.43 20.19
CA VAL A 309 8.61 -14.60 19.33
C VAL A 309 7.53 -15.68 19.48
N GLN A 310 7.09 -15.97 20.71
CA GLN A 310 6.02 -16.93 20.97
C GLN A 310 4.69 -16.50 20.34
N ARG A 311 4.30 -15.22 20.45
CA ARG A 311 3.10 -14.68 19.77
C ARG A 311 3.15 -14.90 18.27
N TRP A 312 4.29 -14.56 17.65
CA TRP A 312 4.46 -14.77 16.21
C TRP A 312 4.51 -16.26 15.84
N ASN A 313 5.06 -17.13 16.67
CA ASN A 313 5.03 -18.57 16.45
C ASN A 313 3.59 -19.12 16.45
N SER A 314 2.73 -18.68 17.39
CA SER A 314 1.32 -19.05 17.42
C SER A 314 0.57 -18.54 16.19
N PHE A 315 0.77 -17.26 15.86
CA PHE A 315 0.17 -16.64 14.69
C PHE A 315 0.60 -17.32 13.39
N TYR A 316 1.90 -17.56 13.20
CA TYR A 316 2.43 -18.31 12.04
C TYR A 316 1.77 -19.67 11.86
N LYS A 317 1.63 -20.45 12.94
CA LYS A 317 0.96 -21.76 12.90
C LYS A 317 -0.48 -21.63 12.39
N ARG A 318 -1.21 -20.62 12.85
CA ARG A 318 -2.59 -20.35 12.40
C ARG A 318 -2.64 -20.04 10.91
N MET A 319 -1.74 -19.16 10.42
CA MET A 319 -1.69 -18.78 9.02
C MET A 319 -1.36 -19.98 8.12
N VAL A 320 -0.35 -20.77 8.46
CA VAL A 320 0.02 -21.96 7.69
C VAL A 320 -1.10 -23.01 7.69
N LYS A 321 -1.80 -23.21 8.83
CA LYS A 321 -2.98 -24.07 8.91
C LYS A 321 -4.10 -23.60 8.00
N ALA A 322 -4.25 -22.30 7.79
CA ALA A 322 -5.21 -21.70 6.85
C ALA A 322 -4.76 -21.77 5.38
N GLY A 323 -3.64 -22.43 5.08
CA GLY A 323 -3.15 -22.68 3.73
C GLY A 323 -2.19 -21.63 3.19
N PHE A 324 -1.68 -20.73 4.02
CA PHE A 324 -0.64 -19.78 3.63
C PHE A 324 0.70 -20.47 3.38
N ASN A 325 1.55 -19.86 2.57
CA ASN A 325 2.88 -20.38 2.28
C ASN A 325 3.65 -20.65 3.57
N LYS A 326 4.43 -21.73 3.60
CA LYS A 326 5.27 -22.08 4.75
C LYS A 326 6.45 -21.11 4.93
N LYS A 327 6.88 -20.42 3.87
CA LYS A 327 7.86 -19.35 3.96
C LYS A 327 7.16 -18.00 3.93
N VAL A 328 7.49 -17.13 4.87
CA VAL A 328 6.89 -15.80 5.03
C VAL A 328 7.94 -14.72 4.82
N ALA A 329 7.57 -13.64 4.14
CA ALA A 329 8.37 -12.43 4.09
C ALA A 329 8.22 -11.63 5.38
N LEU A 330 9.27 -10.99 5.83
CA LEU A 330 9.27 -10.18 7.04
C LEU A 330 9.58 -8.73 6.71
N GLU A 331 8.79 -7.82 7.25
CA GLU A 331 9.03 -6.38 7.16
C GLU A 331 9.22 -5.79 8.55
N GLY A 332 10.32 -5.05 8.74
CA GLY A 332 10.63 -4.38 9.99
C GLY A 332 11.11 -2.96 9.80
N MET A 333 10.36 -1.97 10.32
CA MET A 333 10.78 -0.58 10.39
C MET A 333 11.24 -0.25 11.80
N SER A 334 12.34 0.51 11.96
CA SER A 334 12.81 1.01 13.25
C SER A 334 12.91 -0.13 14.28
N ARG A 335 12.28 0.01 15.47
CA ARG A 335 12.23 -1.06 16.49
C ARG A 335 11.54 -2.35 16.06
N GLY A 336 10.86 -2.36 14.91
CA GLY A 336 10.36 -3.59 14.28
C GLY A 336 11.47 -4.53 13.85
N GLY A 337 12.68 -4.04 13.62
CA GLY A 337 13.88 -4.85 13.38
C GLY A 337 14.13 -5.88 14.48
N LEU A 338 13.92 -5.51 15.75
CA LEU A 338 14.14 -6.40 16.89
C LEU A 338 13.36 -7.72 16.78
N ILE A 339 12.05 -7.65 16.52
CA ILE A 339 11.24 -8.88 16.42
C ILE A 339 11.50 -9.64 15.12
N VAL A 340 11.68 -8.94 14.00
CA VAL A 340 11.96 -9.56 12.70
C VAL A 340 13.19 -10.48 12.79
N TYR A 341 14.29 -9.97 13.30
CA TYR A 341 15.53 -10.73 13.39
C TYR A 341 15.53 -11.79 14.50
N ASN A 342 14.94 -11.47 15.66
CA ASN A 342 14.87 -12.44 16.76
C ASN A 342 13.97 -13.62 16.40
N TRP A 343 12.86 -13.37 15.67
CA TRP A 343 12.01 -14.47 15.17
C TRP A 343 12.68 -15.26 14.05
N ALA A 344 13.32 -14.56 13.08
CA ALA A 344 14.03 -15.19 11.99
C ALA A 344 15.20 -16.08 12.50
N ALA A 345 15.92 -15.63 13.53
CA ALA A 345 17.01 -16.41 14.13
C ALA A 345 16.54 -17.73 14.76
N GLN A 346 15.31 -17.75 15.31
CA GLN A 346 14.72 -18.96 15.88
C GLN A 346 13.93 -19.81 14.85
N ASN A 347 13.64 -19.27 13.67
CA ASN A 347 12.81 -19.91 12.64
C ASN A 347 13.35 -19.68 11.22
N PRO A 348 14.64 -19.84 10.96
CA PRO A 348 15.25 -19.45 9.70
C PRO A 348 14.66 -20.17 8.48
N GLU A 349 14.21 -21.41 8.65
CA GLU A 349 13.59 -22.21 7.59
C GLU A 349 12.20 -21.69 7.15
N LYS A 350 11.58 -20.87 7.97
CA LYS A 350 10.25 -20.27 7.72
C LYS A 350 10.31 -18.93 7.02
N VAL A 351 11.51 -18.35 6.88
CA VAL A 351 11.69 -17.02 6.30
C VAL A 351 11.93 -17.12 4.80
N ALA A 352 11.18 -16.35 4.02
CA ALA A 352 11.40 -16.17 2.59
C ALA A 352 12.47 -15.11 2.33
N CYS A 353 12.35 -13.97 2.97
CA CYS A 353 13.29 -12.84 2.91
C CYS A 353 12.98 -11.83 4.01
N ILE A 354 13.87 -10.87 4.22
CA ILE A 354 13.74 -9.77 5.16
C ILE A 354 13.88 -8.45 4.42
N TYR A 355 12.90 -7.55 4.60
CA TYR A 355 12.97 -6.13 4.29
C TYR A 355 12.98 -5.34 5.59
N ALA A 356 13.98 -4.48 5.79
CA ALA A 356 14.07 -3.67 7.00
C ALA A 356 14.40 -2.21 6.67
N ASP A 357 13.61 -1.29 7.21
CA ASP A 357 13.77 0.16 7.04
C ASP A 357 14.27 0.76 8.34
N ALA A 358 15.49 1.35 8.31
CA ALA A 358 16.21 1.88 9.45
C ALA A 358 16.08 0.99 10.71
N PRO A 359 16.39 -0.33 10.62
CA PRO A 359 16.07 -1.26 11.70
C PRO A 359 16.95 -1.05 12.93
N VAL A 360 16.33 -1.16 14.11
CA VAL A 360 17.09 -1.34 15.36
C VAL A 360 17.64 -2.77 15.35
N MET A 361 18.97 -2.87 15.30
CA MET A 361 19.70 -4.13 15.27
C MET A 361 20.40 -4.42 16.61
N ASP A 362 20.56 -3.41 17.47
CA ASP A 362 21.04 -3.56 18.86
C ASP A 362 20.20 -2.64 19.77
N PHE A 363 19.49 -3.24 20.70
CA PHE A 363 18.70 -2.45 21.66
C PHE A 363 19.57 -1.64 22.62
N LYS A 364 20.88 -1.93 22.72
CA LYS A 364 21.81 -1.11 23.50
C LYS A 364 22.03 0.26 22.86
N SER A 365 22.07 0.33 21.53
CA SER A 365 22.06 1.59 20.80
C SER A 365 20.71 2.30 21.00
N TRP A 366 19.62 1.68 20.59
CA TRP A 366 18.28 2.20 20.86
C TRP A 366 17.36 1.07 21.37
N PRO A 367 16.65 1.23 22.49
CA PRO A 367 16.38 2.50 23.20
C PRO A 367 17.37 2.89 24.30
N MET A 368 18.40 2.07 24.61
CA MET A 368 19.24 2.30 25.79
C MET A 368 20.22 3.48 25.64
N GLY A 369 20.45 4.01 24.43
CA GLY A 369 21.29 5.17 24.21
C GLY A 369 22.79 4.93 24.52
N GLN A 370 23.28 3.70 24.36
CA GLN A 370 24.68 3.37 24.55
C GLN A 370 25.45 3.64 23.27
N GLY A 371 25.81 4.90 23.04
CA GLY A 371 26.54 5.30 21.85
C GLY A 371 26.10 6.65 21.30
N LYS A 372 25.91 6.75 19.97
CA LYS A 372 25.51 8.00 19.28
C LYS A 372 23.99 8.21 19.26
N SER A 373 23.21 7.14 19.31
CA SER A 373 21.75 7.21 19.33
C SER A 373 21.24 7.89 20.59
N ALA A 374 20.20 8.74 20.45
CA ALA A 374 19.70 9.56 21.54
C ALA A 374 19.09 8.74 22.71
N GLY A 375 18.68 7.49 22.45
CA GLY A 375 18.01 6.66 23.44
C GLY A 375 16.61 7.14 23.83
N SER A 376 15.93 6.36 24.69
CA SER A 376 14.62 6.67 25.23
C SER A 376 14.45 5.99 26.60
N ALA A 377 14.43 6.76 27.66
CA ALA A 377 14.27 6.21 29.02
C ALA A 377 12.95 5.44 29.19
N MET A 378 11.87 5.91 28.57
CA MET A 378 10.57 5.25 28.61
C MET A 378 10.63 3.88 27.89
N ASP A 379 11.17 3.85 26.68
CA ASP A 379 11.30 2.62 25.89
C ASP A 379 12.31 1.65 26.53
N THR A 380 13.39 2.15 27.16
CA THR A 380 14.32 1.33 27.94
C THR A 380 13.61 0.63 29.10
N LYS A 381 12.80 1.33 29.86
CA LYS A 381 12.02 0.72 30.95
C LYS A 381 11.05 -0.35 30.44
N GLN A 382 10.38 -0.10 29.30
CA GLN A 382 9.49 -1.08 28.68
C GLN A 382 10.25 -2.31 28.18
N LEU A 383 11.41 -2.11 27.57
CA LEU A 383 12.30 -3.18 27.11
C LEU A 383 12.74 -4.08 28.28
N LEU A 384 13.22 -3.49 29.39
CA LEU A 384 13.61 -4.27 30.57
C LEU A 384 12.46 -5.15 31.06
N ASN A 385 11.25 -4.57 31.17
CA ASN A 385 10.06 -5.34 31.54
C ASN A 385 9.72 -6.45 30.53
N ALA A 386 9.80 -6.17 29.23
CA ALA A 386 9.47 -7.12 28.19
C ALA A 386 10.41 -8.33 28.16
N TYR A 387 11.69 -8.13 28.49
CA TYR A 387 12.71 -9.19 28.58
C TYR A 387 12.79 -9.82 29.99
N GLY A 388 12.20 -9.21 31.00
CA GLY A 388 12.32 -9.63 32.39
C GLY A 388 13.68 -9.34 33.01
N PHE A 389 14.43 -8.36 32.48
CA PHE A 389 15.69 -7.92 33.06
C PHE A 389 15.46 -7.20 34.37
N LYS A 390 16.30 -7.49 35.38
CA LYS A 390 16.22 -6.84 36.71
C LYS A 390 16.72 -5.40 36.68
N ASN A 391 17.66 -5.11 35.79
CA ASN A 391 18.31 -3.82 35.63
C ASN A 391 18.96 -3.67 34.27
N GLU A 392 19.45 -2.47 33.95
CA GLU A 392 20.13 -2.18 32.69
C GLU A 392 21.44 -2.98 32.51
N ALA A 393 22.14 -3.31 33.60
CA ALA A 393 23.39 -4.09 33.52
C ALA A 393 23.14 -5.50 32.93
N GLU A 394 22.01 -6.13 33.25
CA GLU A 394 21.62 -7.40 32.64
C GLU A 394 21.37 -7.23 31.12
N ALA A 395 20.69 -6.16 30.73
CA ALA A 395 20.44 -5.86 29.32
C ALA A 395 21.74 -5.56 28.56
N LEU A 396 22.66 -4.81 29.15
CA LEU A 396 23.97 -4.52 28.54
C LEU A 396 24.81 -5.76 28.32
N ASN A 397 24.66 -6.77 29.17
CA ASN A 397 25.36 -8.07 29.01
C ASN A 397 24.68 -9.02 28.04
N TRP A 398 23.49 -8.67 27.49
CA TRP A 398 22.78 -9.51 26.55
C TRP A 398 23.53 -9.66 25.22
N LYS A 399 23.59 -10.90 24.70
CA LYS A 399 24.39 -11.28 23.51
C LYS A 399 23.53 -11.90 22.39
N LYS A 400 22.23 -11.60 22.39
CA LYS A 400 21.30 -12.12 21.38
C LYS A 400 20.48 -10.98 20.74
N ASN A 401 21.16 -9.89 20.38
CA ASN A 401 20.57 -8.82 19.60
C ASN A 401 20.53 -9.21 18.11
N PRO A 402 19.72 -8.58 17.27
CA PRO A 402 19.72 -8.77 15.83
C PRO A 402 21.10 -8.76 15.18
N ILE A 403 22.00 -7.87 15.59
CA ILE A 403 23.41 -7.88 15.11
C ILE A 403 24.14 -9.20 15.39
N ASP A 404 23.76 -9.93 16.42
CA ASP A 404 24.37 -11.21 16.79
C ASP A 404 23.78 -12.38 15.99
N CYS A 405 22.71 -12.16 15.21
CA CYS A 405 22.05 -13.19 14.40
C CYS A 405 22.70 -13.41 13.03
N ALA A 406 23.69 -12.61 12.62
CA ALA A 406 24.34 -12.70 11.31
C ALA A 406 24.78 -14.13 10.92
N PRO A 407 25.41 -14.94 11.80
CA PRO A 407 25.76 -16.31 11.45
C PRO A 407 24.58 -17.19 11.08
N THR A 408 23.44 -17.01 11.77
CA THR A 408 22.21 -17.77 11.49
C THR A 408 21.62 -17.35 10.15
N MET A 409 21.56 -16.03 9.86
CA MET A 409 21.06 -15.51 8.60
C MET A 409 21.92 -15.97 7.42
N ALA A 410 23.24 -15.87 7.56
CA ALA A 410 24.22 -16.31 6.56
C ALA A 410 24.07 -17.80 6.24
N LYS A 411 24.05 -18.64 7.28
CA LYS A 411 23.89 -20.10 7.14
C LYS A 411 22.57 -20.49 6.46
N ALA A 412 21.50 -19.76 6.75
CA ALA A 412 20.18 -20.02 6.16
C ALA A 412 20.03 -19.46 4.74
N GLY A 413 20.96 -18.62 4.28
CA GLY A 413 20.91 -17.99 2.96
C GLY A 413 19.70 -17.08 2.77
N ILE A 414 19.20 -16.43 3.84
CA ILE A 414 18.02 -15.57 3.77
C ILE A 414 18.38 -14.30 3.01
N PRO A 415 17.66 -13.96 1.92
CA PRO A 415 17.82 -12.69 1.24
C PRO A 415 17.43 -11.52 2.16
N ILE A 416 18.31 -10.52 2.29
CA ILE A 416 18.12 -9.38 3.18
C ILE A 416 18.30 -8.08 2.42
N LEU A 417 17.37 -7.15 2.64
CA LEU A 417 17.45 -5.78 2.16
C LEU A 417 17.25 -4.81 3.33
N HIS A 418 18.22 -3.93 3.55
CA HIS A 418 18.06 -2.76 4.41
C HIS A 418 17.93 -1.48 3.59
N VAL A 419 17.12 -0.55 4.07
CA VAL A 419 17.08 0.83 3.60
C VAL A 419 17.39 1.69 4.81
N VAL A 420 18.41 2.55 4.72
CA VAL A 420 18.89 3.33 5.86
C VAL A 420 19.11 4.80 5.47
N GLY A 421 18.88 5.70 6.42
CA GLY A 421 19.20 7.12 6.31
C GLY A 421 20.54 7.39 6.98
N ASP A 422 21.53 7.88 6.24
CA ASP A 422 22.87 8.10 6.80
C ASP A 422 22.92 9.25 7.82
N ALA A 423 21.92 10.14 7.80
CA ALA A 423 21.74 11.22 8.76
C ALA A 423 20.88 10.84 9.97
N ASP A 424 20.50 9.56 10.12
CA ASP A 424 19.64 9.12 11.21
C ASP A 424 20.33 9.21 12.57
N GLN A 425 19.81 10.06 13.43
CA GLN A 425 20.32 10.28 14.81
C GLN A 425 19.57 9.45 15.86
N VAL A 426 18.47 8.80 15.47
CA VAL A 426 17.66 7.97 16.39
C VAL A 426 18.12 6.53 16.31
N VAL A 427 18.22 5.97 15.09
CA VAL A 427 18.75 4.64 14.85
C VAL A 427 20.02 4.78 14.02
N SER A 428 21.13 5.09 14.70
CA SER A 428 22.42 5.29 14.04
C SER A 428 22.83 4.09 13.19
N VAL A 429 23.08 4.31 11.89
CA VAL A 429 23.52 3.27 10.95
C VAL A 429 24.79 2.60 11.45
N ALA A 430 25.74 3.39 11.99
CA ALA A 430 27.03 2.90 12.49
C ALA A 430 26.91 1.92 13.65
N GLU A 431 25.83 1.98 14.42
CA GLU A 431 25.60 1.13 15.61
C GLU A 431 24.65 -0.04 15.35
N ASN A 432 24.01 -0.06 14.19
CA ASN A 432 22.98 -1.01 13.82
C ASN A 432 23.33 -1.71 12.50
N THR A 433 22.86 -1.19 11.37
CA THR A 433 23.00 -1.82 10.05
C THR A 433 24.47 -2.03 9.67
N ALA A 434 25.36 -1.08 9.90
CA ALA A 434 26.77 -1.19 9.49
C ALA A 434 27.49 -2.35 10.22
N ILE A 435 27.20 -2.55 11.51
CA ILE A 435 27.77 -3.71 12.25
C ILE A 435 27.25 -5.03 11.68
N PHE A 436 25.96 -5.08 11.35
CA PHE A 436 25.35 -6.29 10.79
C PHE A 436 25.89 -6.57 9.37
N GLU A 437 26.04 -5.54 8.53
CA GLU A 437 26.63 -5.61 7.21
C GLU A 437 28.04 -6.17 7.26
N GLN A 438 28.93 -5.57 8.07
CA GLN A 438 30.29 -6.04 8.26
C GLN A 438 30.32 -7.54 8.63
N ARG A 439 29.47 -7.97 9.57
CA ARG A 439 29.40 -9.38 9.97
C ARG A 439 28.91 -10.31 8.87
N MET A 440 27.98 -9.85 8.03
CA MET A 440 27.52 -10.62 6.87
C MET A 440 28.61 -10.73 5.80
N GLU A 441 29.37 -9.64 5.56
CA GLU A 441 30.53 -9.64 4.64
C GLU A 441 31.64 -10.59 5.11
N GLU A 442 32.00 -10.57 6.40
CA GLU A 442 32.96 -11.50 7.01
C GLU A 442 32.53 -12.98 6.84
N LEU A 443 31.23 -13.23 6.77
CA LEU A 443 30.64 -14.56 6.54
C LEU A 443 30.44 -14.87 5.06
N HIS A 444 30.87 -13.99 4.15
CA HIS A 444 30.63 -14.09 2.69
C HIS A 444 29.15 -14.29 2.33
N ALA A 445 28.24 -13.73 3.11
CA ALA A 445 26.80 -13.84 2.92
C ALA A 445 26.21 -12.55 2.31
N PRO A 446 25.31 -12.66 1.31
CA PRO A 446 24.78 -11.50 0.64
C PRO A 446 23.81 -10.73 1.53
N ILE A 447 24.02 -9.41 1.58
CA ILE A 447 23.06 -8.43 2.07
C ILE A 447 23.03 -7.27 1.08
N THR A 448 21.86 -6.66 0.89
CA THR A 448 21.72 -5.45 0.09
C THR A 448 21.36 -4.29 1.00
N ILE A 449 22.13 -3.19 0.93
CA ILE A 449 21.85 -1.97 1.69
C ILE A 449 21.65 -0.81 0.72
N ILE A 450 20.56 -0.06 0.91
CA ILE A 450 20.28 1.18 0.20
C ILE A 450 20.50 2.33 1.17
N HIS A 451 21.53 3.09 0.94
CA HIS A 451 21.85 4.30 1.66
C HIS A 451 21.11 5.51 1.10
N LYS A 452 20.60 6.37 1.99
CA LYS A 452 19.96 7.65 1.68
C LYS A 452 20.70 8.76 2.44
N PRO A 453 21.62 9.48 1.80
CA PRO A 453 22.60 10.32 2.48
C PRO A 453 21.99 11.44 3.35
N GLU A 454 20.85 12.01 2.96
CA GLU A 454 20.27 13.19 3.62
C GLU A 454 19.05 12.86 4.51
N TRP A 455 18.84 11.57 4.86
CA TRP A 455 17.57 11.14 5.45
C TRP A 455 17.65 10.72 6.91
N ILE A 456 16.66 11.19 7.68
CA ILE A 456 16.31 10.73 9.01
C ILE A 456 15.07 9.83 8.93
N ILE A 457 14.85 8.91 9.87
CA ILE A 457 13.72 7.93 9.95
C ILE A 457 12.35 8.52 9.56
N THR A 458 12.09 9.78 9.87
CA THR A 458 10.77 10.40 9.72
C THR A 458 10.46 10.92 8.32
N ARG A 459 11.35 10.76 7.36
CA ARG A 459 11.18 11.26 5.98
C ARG A 459 11.64 10.24 4.96
N THR A 460 10.94 9.12 4.87
CA THR A 460 11.04 8.24 3.70
C THR A 460 10.06 8.75 2.65
N PRO A 461 10.44 9.47 1.61
CA PRO A 461 9.51 9.76 0.54
C PRO A 461 9.28 8.53 -0.32
N SER A 462 8.18 8.54 -0.80
CA SER A 462 7.47 7.92 -1.92
C SER A 462 8.26 7.48 -3.17
N THR A 463 9.55 7.71 -3.26
CA THR A 463 10.38 7.27 -4.41
C THR A 463 10.66 5.77 -4.44
N ILE A 464 10.19 5.06 -3.47
CA ILE A 464 10.49 3.65 -3.30
C ILE A 464 9.55 2.70 -4.08
N PRO A 465 8.26 2.96 -4.31
CA PRO A 465 7.42 2.11 -5.16
C PRO A 465 7.80 2.09 -6.64
N SER A 466 8.34 3.18 -7.20
CA SER A 466 8.71 3.24 -8.63
C SER A 466 9.86 2.32 -9.02
N LEU A 467 10.74 1.99 -8.07
CA LEU A 467 11.82 1.03 -8.31
C LEU A 467 11.34 -0.43 -8.32
N LEU A 468 10.13 -0.71 -7.82
CA LEU A 468 9.55 -2.06 -7.80
C LEU A 468 8.99 -2.50 -9.17
N CYS A 469 8.61 -1.57 -10.04
CA CYS A 469 7.83 -1.87 -11.24
C CYS A 469 8.39 -1.36 -12.57
N SER A 470 9.55 -0.66 -12.63
CA SER A 470 10.08 -0.19 -13.92
C SER A 470 11.01 -1.18 -14.60
N SER A 471 10.69 -1.59 -15.82
CA SER A 471 11.46 -2.49 -16.69
C SER A 471 12.53 -1.79 -17.53
N SER A 472 13.17 -0.71 -17.07
CA SER A 472 14.24 -0.10 -17.83
C SER A 472 15.63 -0.47 -17.32
N SER A 473 16.49 -0.84 -18.27
CA SER A 473 17.75 -1.55 -18.15
C SER A 473 18.95 -0.83 -17.51
N LYS A 474 18.77 0.25 -16.75
CA LYS A 474 19.90 1.01 -16.18
C LYS A 474 19.89 1.29 -14.68
N LEU A 475 18.88 0.87 -13.94
CA LEU A 475 18.85 1.00 -12.47
C LEU A 475 18.60 -0.37 -11.82
N ARG A 476 19.64 -1.20 -11.79
CA ARG A 476 19.70 -2.41 -10.99
C ARG A 476 19.95 -2.01 -9.54
N THR A 477 18.96 -1.56 -8.81
CA THR A 477 19.12 -1.25 -7.38
C THR A 477 17.94 -1.73 -6.56
N GLY A 478 18.28 -2.43 -5.60
CA GLY A 478 17.77 -2.85 -4.30
C GLY A 478 16.30 -3.27 -4.15
N ARG A 479 15.31 -2.60 -4.75
CA ARG A 479 13.87 -2.87 -4.55
C ARG A 479 13.22 -3.75 -5.60
N LYS A 480 13.62 -3.64 -6.87
CA LYS A 480 13.35 -4.73 -7.84
C LYS A 480 13.86 -6.05 -7.28
N ILE A 481 14.95 -5.98 -6.53
CA ILE A 481 15.53 -7.14 -5.87
C ILE A 481 14.60 -7.65 -4.77
N CYS A 482 14.00 -6.83 -3.92
CA CYS A 482 13.16 -7.34 -2.81
C CYS A 482 11.84 -7.94 -3.31
N VAL A 483 11.10 -7.30 -4.23
CA VAL A 483 9.89 -7.90 -4.81
C VAL A 483 10.24 -9.02 -5.80
N CYS A 484 11.30 -8.91 -6.59
CA CYS A 484 11.77 -10.01 -7.44
C CYS A 484 12.37 -11.17 -6.63
N ILE A 485 13.07 -10.91 -5.52
CA ILE A 485 13.51 -11.94 -4.58
C ILE A 485 12.30 -12.56 -3.90
N LEU A 486 11.36 -11.76 -3.37
CA LEU A 486 10.10 -12.21 -2.80
C LEU A 486 9.31 -13.08 -3.78
N TYR A 487 9.16 -12.64 -5.01
CA TYR A 487 8.43 -13.36 -6.06
C TYR A 487 9.18 -14.61 -6.56
N ARG A 488 10.50 -14.54 -6.73
CA ARG A 488 11.34 -15.63 -7.23
C ARG A 488 11.50 -16.74 -6.21
N GLU A 489 11.80 -16.43 -4.95
CA GLU A 489 11.96 -17.41 -3.87
C GLU A 489 10.64 -18.09 -3.51
N MET A 490 9.52 -17.38 -3.55
CA MET A 490 8.21 -17.96 -3.26
C MET A 490 7.64 -18.80 -4.41
N ASN A 491 8.07 -18.58 -5.66
CA ASN A 491 7.70 -19.39 -6.81
C ASN A 491 8.68 -20.54 -7.11
N SER A 492 9.94 -20.49 -6.63
CA SER A 492 10.91 -21.57 -6.81
C SER A 492 10.56 -22.85 -6.03
N VAL A 493 9.66 -22.78 -5.05
CA VAL A 493 9.16 -23.93 -4.27
C VAL A 493 8.14 -24.78 -5.05
N ARG A 494 7.82 -24.47 -6.32
CA ARG A 494 6.83 -25.19 -7.14
C ARG A 494 7.38 -25.62 -8.49
N GLN A 495 8.29 -26.56 -8.52
CA GLN A 495 8.30 -27.59 -9.55
C GLN A 495 8.24 -28.97 -8.87
N PRO A 496 7.08 -29.66 -8.86
CA PRO A 496 7.13 -31.09 -8.75
C PRO A 496 7.82 -31.59 -10.02
N ASP A 497 8.81 -32.47 -9.85
CA ASP A 497 9.48 -33.19 -10.93
C ASP A 497 8.42 -33.69 -11.94
N GLY A 498 8.42 -33.10 -13.13
CA GLY A 498 7.65 -33.65 -14.23
C GLY A 498 8.14 -35.06 -14.56
N PRO A 499 7.27 -35.96 -15.03
CA PRO A 499 7.65 -37.34 -15.27
C PRO A 499 8.80 -37.39 -16.28
N LYS A 500 9.92 -37.99 -15.87
CA LYS A 500 11.04 -38.31 -16.77
C LYS A 500 10.51 -39.26 -17.84
N THR A 501 10.27 -38.73 -19.04
CA THR A 501 10.05 -39.57 -20.23
C THR A 501 11.34 -40.33 -20.50
N ARG A 502 11.31 -41.62 -20.23
CA ARG A 502 12.30 -42.57 -20.73
C ARG A 502 12.11 -42.64 -22.25
N THR A 503 13.00 -42.01 -23.00
CA THR A 503 13.20 -42.37 -24.39
C THR A 503 14.05 -43.64 -24.41
N GLY A 504 13.37 -44.77 -24.62
CA GLY A 504 14.02 -46.04 -24.99
C GLY A 504 14.46 -45.96 -26.43
N THR A 505 15.74 -46.08 -26.64
CA THR A 505 16.31 -46.44 -27.95
C THR A 505 16.12 -47.92 -28.18
N ALA A 506 15.50 -48.25 -29.28
CA ALA A 506 15.69 -49.48 -30.03
C ALA A 506 16.02 -49.13 -31.48
#